data_a89211e769c7792e890081624598b863
#
_entry.id   a89211e769c7792e890081624598b863
#
_cell.length_a   1.000
_cell.length_b   1.000
_cell.length_c   1.000
_cell.angle_alpha   90.00
_cell.angle_beta   90.00
_cell.angle_gamma   90.00
#
_symmetry.space_group_name_H-M   'P 1'
#
loop_
_entity.id
_entity.type
_entity.pdbx_description
1 polymer ?
#
loop_
_entity_poly.entity_id
_entity_poly.type
_entity_poly.pdbx_seq_one_letter_code
_entity_poly.pdbx_strand_id
1 'polypeptide(L)'
;MKTLDFLGLDESKLGTVTNGLADLLANFQVYYTNLRGFHWTVRGKSFFTMHAKYEEYYNDAATKIDDIAERLLQLGATPESKFSEYLKVSEIREANVLEHGRDARCALLCWLKILIAKEREILAAASEVHDEVTVALMSDYLKSQEKEVWMLVAVSARHGKHEDECSTQCCDTKDSSQCCDTKDGSQCCESQHKCC
;
A
#
# COMPACT_ATOMS: atom_id res chain seq x y z
N MET A 1 -30.12 -17.90 -6.33
CA MET A 1 -30.16 -16.45 -6.58
C MET A 1 -28.76 -15.94 -6.35
N LYS A 2 -28.11 -15.38 -7.38
CA LYS A 2 -26.77 -14.80 -7.29
C LYS A 2 -26.90 -13.29 -7.38
N THR A 3 -26.02 -12.54 -6.72
CA THR A 3 -25.97 -11.05 -6.80
C THR A 3 -25.84 -10.59 -8.26
N LEU A 4 -24.98 -11.25 -9.03
CA LEU A 4 -24.73 -10.94 -10.43
C LEU A 4 -25.95 -11.05 -11.33
N ASP A 5 -26.97 -11.88 -10.97
CA ASP A 5 -28.24 -11.97 -11.72
C ASP A 5 -28.98 -10.62 -11.78
N PHE A 6 -28.66 -9.68 -10.86
CA PHE A 6 -29.28 -8.37 -10.74
C PHE A 6 -28.40 -7.21 -11.17
N LEU A 7 -27.08 -7.42 -11.29
CA LEU A 7 -26.14 -6.34 -11.61
C LEU A 7 -25.90 -6.15 -13.11
N GLY A 8 -26.32 -7.13 -13.94
CA GLY A 8 -26.10 -7.06 -15.38
C GLY A 8 -24.64 -7.20 -15.81
N LEU A 9 -23.78 -7.74 -14.94
CA LEU A 9 -22.37 -8.01 -15.22
C LEU A 9 -22.18 -9.48 -15.65
N ASP A 10 -21.30 -9.72 -16.62
CA ASP A 10 -20.96 -11.05 -17.11
C ASP A 10 -19.93 -11.74 -16.20
N GLU A 11 -20.38 -12.68 -15.38
CA GLU A 11 -19.55 -13.46 -14.43
C GLU A 11 -18.30 -14.05 -15.11
N SER A 12 -18.39 -14.47 -16.36
CA SER A 12 -17.28 -15.09 -17.07
C SER A 12 -16.11 -14.14 -17.37
N LYS A 13 -16.34 -12.83 -17.29
CA LYS A 13 -15.34 -11.79 -17.59
C LYS A 13 -14.73 -11.16 -16.34
N LEU A 14 -15.29 -11.43 -15.16
CA LEU A 14 -14.89 -10.76 -13.91
C LEU A 14 -13.63 -11.34 -13.27
N GLY A 15 -13.09 -12.45 -13.77
CA GLY A 15 -11.96 -13.16 -13.13
C GLY A 15 -10.73 -12.28 -12.89
N THR A 16 -10.35 -11.45 -13.86
CA THR A 16 -9.20 -10.53 -13.70
C THR A 16 -9.48 -9.47 -12.64
N VAL A 17 -10.68 -8.90 -12.62
CA VAL A 17 -11.07 -7.88 -11.64
C VAL A 17 -11.10 -8.47 -10.23
N THR A 18 -11.74 -9.62 -10.03
CA THR A 18 -11.85 -10.25 -8.71
C THR A 18 -10.50 -10.74 -8.18
N ASN A 19 -9.62 -11.27 -9.04
CA ASN A 19 -8.27 -11.63 -8.65
C ASN A 19 -7.44 -10.41 -8.25
N GLY A 20 -7.53 -9.31 -9.01
CA GLY A 20 -6.87 -8.05 -8.67
C GLY A 20 -7.35 -7.48 -7.33
N LEU A 21 -8.66 -7.47 -7.08
CA LEU A 21 -9.24 -7.03 -5.81
C LEU A 21 -8.79 -7.92 -4.64
N ALA A 22 -8.71 -9.24 -4.83
CA ALA A 22 -8.24 -10.16 -3.78
C ALA A 22 -6.76 -9.93 -3.44
N ASP A 23 -5.92 -9.68 -4.45
CA ASP A 23 -4.52 -9.32 -4.26
C ASP A 23 -4.38 -7.96 -3.57
N LEU A 24 -5.15 -6.96 -3.99
CA LEU A 24 -5.19 -5.64 -3.36
C LEU A 24 -5.62 -5.73 -1.89
N LEU A 25 -6.63 -6.55 -1.57
CA LEU A 25 -7.07 -6.82 -0.20
C LEU A 25 -5.93 -7.33 0.67
N ALA A 26 -5.16 -8.30 0.18
CA ALA A 26 -4.02 -8.85 0.91
C ALA A 26 -2.96 -7.78 1.21
N ASN A 27 -2.67 -6.91 0.24
CA ASN A 27 -1.72 -5.81 0.41
C ASN A 27 -2.22 -4.77 1.42
N PHE A 28 -3.50 -4.40 1.38
CA PHE A 28 -4.08 -3.47 2.36
C PHE A 28 -4.08 -4.03 3.79
N GLN A 29 -4.27 -5.34 3.98
CA GLN A 29 -4.22 -5.97 5.30
C GLN A 29 -2.84 -5.83 5.95
N VAL A 30 -1.77 -6.05 5.19
CA VAL A 30 -0.39 -5.90 5.69
C VAL A 30 -0.05 -4.41 5.88
N TYR A 31 -0.44 -3.55 4.93
CA TYR A 31 -0.30 -2.09 5.04
C TYR A 31 -0.96 -1.54 6.31
N TYR A 32 -2.20 -1.91 6.57
CA TYR A 32 -2.95 -1.54 7.77
C TYR A 32 -2.21 -1.94 9.06
N THR A 33 -1.72 -3.18 9.11
CA THR A 33 -1.02 -3.71 10.28
C THR A 33 0.28 -2.96 10.53
N ASN A 34 1.05 -2.67 9.48
CA ASN A 34 2.28 -1.90 9.56
C ASN A 34 2.03 -0.46 10.05
N LEU A 35 0.99 0.20 9.56
CA LEU A 35 0.60 1.55 9.98
C LEU A 35 0.24 1.61 11.46
N ARG A 36 -0.49 0.61 11.97
CA ARG A 36 -0.78 0.49 13.40
C ARG A 36 0.50 0.33 14.21
N GLY A 37 1.42 -0.50 13.73
CA GLY A 37 2.74 -0.65 14.35
C GLY A 37 3.49 0.68 14.43
N PHE A 38 3.49 1.48 13.37
CA PHE A 38 4.10 2.81 13.34
C PHE A 38 3.39 3.78 14.30
N HIS A 39 2.06 3.78 14.34
CA HIS A 39 1.28 4.60 15.27
C HIS A 39 1.66 4.32 16.73
N TRP A 40 1.82 3.06 17.11
CA TRP A 40 2.16 2.68 18.48
C TRP A 40 3.60 3.01 18.87
N THR A 41 4.51 2.97 17.90
CA THR A 41 5.96 2.99 18.17
C THR A 41 6.64 4.30 17.82
N VAL A 42 5.95 5.22 17.12
CA VAL A 42 6.51 6.53 16.78
C VAL A 42 7.01 7.27 18.01
N ARG A 43 8.15 7.96 17.88
CA ARG A 43 8.81 8.73 18.94
C ARG A 43 9.43 10.02 18.42
N GLY A 44 9.86 10.89 19.32
CA GLY A 44 10.66 12.06 18.99
C GLY A 44 9.84 13.34 18.78
N LYS A 45 10.47 14.35 18.17
CA LYS A 45 9.93 15.72 18.06
C LYS A 45 8.59 15.82 17.32
N SER A 46 8.35 14.91 16.37
CA SER A 46 7.13 14.88 15.56
C SER A 46 6.08 13.93 16.12
N PHE A 47 6.22 13.46 17.37
CA PHE A 47 5.35 12.43 17.95
C PHE A 47 3.86 12.72 17.73
N PHE A 48 3.36 13.84 18.21
CA PHE A 48 1.93 14.15 18.15
C PHE A 48 1.40 14.20 16.73
N THR A 49 2.15 14.81 15.81
CA THR A 49 1.74 14.93 14.41
C THR A 49 1.74 13.58 13.70
N MET A 50 2.80 12.79 13.89
CA MET A 50 2.94 11.51 13.20
C MET A 50 2.04 10.45 13.80
N HIS A 51 1.86 10.44 15.12
CA HIS A 51 0.94 9.54 15.80
C HIS A 51 -0.49 9.72 15.29
N ALA A 52 -0.99 10.96 15.25
CA ALA A 52 -2.30 11.26 14.69
C ALA A 52 -2.40 10.94 13.19
N LYS A 53 -1.31 11.16 12.42
CA LYS A 53 -1.31 10.90 10.98
C LYS A 53 -1.34 9.39 10.66
N TYR A 54 -0.60 8.57 11.41
CA TYR A 54 -0.69 7.11 11.25
C TYR A 54 -2.07 6.58 11.64
N GLU A 55 -2.74 7.20 12.63
CA GLU A 55 -4.12 6.86 12.99
C GLU A 55 -5.09 7.15 11.85
N GLU A 56 -4.98 8.32 11.22
CA GLU A 56 -5.77 8.67 10.04
C GLU A 56 -5.54 7.64 8.90
N TYR A 57 -4.29 7.27 8.64
CA TYR A 57 -3.94 6.34 7.57
C TYR A 57 -4.45 4.91 7.83
N TYR A 58 -4.31 4.38 9.05
CA TYR A 58 -4.82 3.04 9.27
C TYR A 58 -6.36 2.99 9.34
N ASN A 59 -7.02 4.04 9.77
CA ASN A 59 -8.48 4.12 9.70
C ASN A 59 -9.00 4.17 8.25
N ASP A 60 -8.35 4.94 7.38
CA ASP A 60 -8.63 4.96 5.95
C ASP A 60 -8.37 3.58 5.30
N ALA A 61 -7.25 2.94 5.65
CA ALA A 61 -6.95 1.58 5.18
C ALA A 61 -7.98 0.55 5.65
N ALA A 62 -8.49 0.66 6.89
CA ALA A 62 -9.54 -0.22 7.40
C ALA A 62 -10.84 -0.09 6.60
N THR A 63 -11.23 1.14 6.24
CA THR A 63 -12.40 1.39 5.38
C THR A 63 -12.19 0.76 4.00
N LYS A 64 -11.03 0.97 3.37
CA LYS A 64 -10.72 0.38 2.06
C LYS A 64 -10.71 -1.15 2.08
N ILE A 65 -10.23 -1.78 3.16
CA ILE A 65 -10.28 -3.23 3.36
C ILE A 65 -11.71 -3.75 3.30
N ASP A 66 -12.63 -3.08 4.00
CA ASP A 66 -14.04 -3.46 4.05
C ASP A 66 -14.70 -3.26 2.69
N ASP A 67 -14.52 -2.09 2.07
CA ASP A 67 -15.04 -1.77 0.74
C ASP A 67 -14.59 -2.79 -0.32
N ILE A 68 -13.31 -3.20 -0.32
CA ILE A 68 -12.76 -4.19 -1.26
C ILE A 68 -13.38 -5.57 -1.01
N ALA A 69 -13.48 -5.99 0.27
CA ALA A 69 -14.07 -7.28 0.62
C ALA A 69 -15.55 -7.34 0.24
N GLU A 70 -16.31 -6.29 0.51
CA GLU A 70 -17.71 -6.18 0.10
C GLU A 70 -17.87 -6.14 -1.43
N ARG A 71 -16.93 -5.45 -2.13
CA ARG A 71 -16.93 -5.44 -3.60
C ARG A 71 -16.72 -6.84 -4.17
N LEU A 72 -15.79 -7.63 -3.62
CA LEU A 72 -15.62 -9.03 -4.00
C LEU A 72 -16.91 -9.84 -3.85
N LEU A 73 -17.62 -9.69 -2.72
CA LEU A 73 -18.91 -10.34 -2.49
C LEU A 73 -19.98 -9.92 -3.51
N GLN A 74 -20.05 -8.64 -3.85
CA GLN A 74 -20.96 -8.10 -4.87
C GLN A 74 -20.68 -8.74 -6.24
N LEU A 75 -19.39 -8.97 -6.56
CA LEU A 75 -18.95 -9.61 -7.81
C LEU A 75 -19.03 -11.15 -7.77
N GLY A 76 -19.58 -11.72 -6.71
CA GLY A 76 -19.78 -13.18 -6.56
C GLY A 76 -18.54 -13.95 -6.12
N ALA A 77 -17.45 -13.26 -5.77
CA ALA A 77 -16.23 -13.86 -5.22
C ALA A 77 -16.28 -13.88 -3.68
N THR A 78 -15.55 -14.80 -3.08
CA THR A 78 -15.42 -14.88 -1.61
C THR A 78 -14.06 -14.26 -1.20
N PRO A 79 -14.04 -13.19 -0.40
CA PRO A 79 -12.79 -12.63 0.09
C PRO A 79 -12.09 -13.61 1.04
N GLU A 80 -10.78 -13.68 0.97
CA GLU A 80 -9.98 -14.40 1.96
C GLU A 80 -10.10 -13.70 3.33
N SER A 81 -10.08 -14.48 4.40
CA SER A 81 -10.19 -13.96 5.78
C SER A 81 -9.01 -14.35 6.68
N LYS A 82 -8.12 -15.23 6.19
CA LYS A 82 -6.98 -15.71 6.98
C LYS A 82 -5.75 -14.82 6.78
N PHE A 83 -5.24 -14.28 7.86
CA PHE A 83 -4.05 -13.42 7.82
C PHE A 83 -2.82 -14.15 7.25
N SER A 84 -2.67 -15.45 7.54
CA SER A 84 -1.59 -16.27 6.99
C SER A 84 -1.64 -16.40 5.45
N GLU A 85 -2.80 -16.30 4.83
CA GLU A 85 -2.95 -16.31 3.38
C GLU A 85 -2.61 -14.92 2.78
N TYR A 86 -2.99 -13.84 3.46
CA TYR A 86 -2.60 -12.49 3.06
C TYR A 86 -1.07 -12.32 2.99
N LEU A 87 -0.34 -12.84 3.99
CA LEU A 87 1.12 -12.78 4.02
C LEU A 87 1.82 -13.54 2.88
N LYS A 88 1.15 -14.55 2.30
CA LYS A 88 1.70 -15.29 1.14
C LYS A 88 1.55 -14.51 -0.17
N VAL A 89 0.48 -13.74 -0.30
CA VAL A 89 0.09 -13.04 -1.53
C VAL A 89 0.64 -11.62 -1.54
N SER A 90 0.61 -10.92 -0.41
CA SER A 90 1.00 -9.51 -0.32
C SER A 90 2.45 -9.26 -0.75
N GLU A 91 2.65 -8.26 -1.60
CA GLU A 91 3.97 -7.71 -1.94
C GLU A 91 4.48 -6.79 -0.84
N ILE A 92 3.58 -6.14 -0.10
CA ILE A 92 3.93 -5.38 1.10
C ILE A 92 4.29 -6.37 2.19
N ARG A 93 5.51 -6.22 2.75
CA ARG A 93 5.99 -7.08 3.83
C ARG A 93 5.73 -6.46 5.19
N GLU A 94 5.71 -7.31 6.22
CA GLU A 94 5.66 -6.85 7.61
C GLU A 94 6.88 -5.98 7.92
N ALA A 95 6.63 -4.79 8.46
CA ALA A 95 7.68 -3.85 8.80
C ALA A 95 8.12 -4.03 10.26
N ASN A 96 9.43 -3.93 10.47
CA ASN A 96 9.98 -3.78 11.80
C ASN A 96 9.62 -2.40 12.38
N VAL A 97 9.75 -2.25 13.70
CA VAL A 97 9.62 -0.95 14.35
C VAL A 97 10.67 0.01 13.78
N LEU A 98 10.22 1.08 13.13
CA LEU A 98 11.09 2.11 12.59
C LEU A 98 11.19 3.27 13.57
N GLU A 99 12.38 3.48 14.13
CA GLU A 99 12.64 4.54 15.11
C GLU A 99 12.75 5.93 14.45
N HIS A 100 13.10 5.98 13.16
CA HIS A 100 13.34 7.23 12.44
C HIS A 100 12.17 7.58 11.50
N GLY A 101 11.66 8.79 11.62
CA GLY A 101 10.56 9.28 10.79
C GLY A 101 10.87 9.36 9.29
N ARG A 102 12.15 9.37 8.90
CA ARG A 102 12.60 9.27 7.51
C ARG A 102 12.31 7.88 6.94
N ASP A 103 12.72 6.83 7.65
CA ASP A 103 12.57 5.45 7.18
C ASP A 103 11.10 5.06 7.07
N ALA A 104 10.29 5.52 8.03
CA ALA A 104 8.84 5.35 7.99
C ALA A 104 8.20 6.04 6.77
N ARG A 105 8.68 7.25 6.37
CA ARG A 105 8.20 7.92 5.14
C ARG A 105 8.59 7.15 3.89
N CYS A 106 9.83 6.66 3.84
CA CYS A 106 10.30 5.87 2.72
C CYS A 106 9.48 4.58 2.58
N ALA A 107 9.23 3.88 3.67
CA ALA A 107 8.37 2.70 3.69
C ALA A 107 6.95 3.03 3.18
N LEU A 108 6.35 4.12 3.67
CA LEU A 108 5.02 4.58 3.20
C LEU A 108 5.00 4.84 1.69
N LEU A 109 5.99 5.55 1.15
CA LEU A 109 6.08 5.83 -0.29
C LEU A 109 6.23 4.56 -1.11
N CYS A 110 7.01 3.58 -0.63
CA CYS A 110 7.14 2.27 -1.27
C CYS A 110 5.82 1.50 -1.27
N TRP A 111 5.11 1.46 -0.15
CA TRP A 111 3.83 0.78 -0.05
C TRP A 111 2.75 1.43 -0.92
N LEU A 112 2.68 2.77 -0.93
CA LEU A 112 1.77 3.51 -1.80
C LEU A 112 2.08 3.26 -3.28
N LYS A 113 3.35 3.15 -3.68
CA LYS A 113 3.73 2.78 -5.05
C LYS A 113 3.14 1.43 -5.45
N ILE A 114 3.20 0.42 -4.56
CA ILE A 114 2.62 -0.91 -4.80
C ILE A 114 1.10 -0.83 -4.92
N LEU A 115 0.43 -0.19 -3.95
CA LEU A 115 -1.03 -0.07 -3.94
C LEU A 115 -1.55 0.66 -5.19
N ILE A 116 -0.98 1.82 -5.52
CA ILE A 116 -1.34 2.62 -6.69
C ILE A 116 -1.16 1.83 -8.00
N ALA A 117 -0.09 1.04 -8.12
CA ALA A 117 0.12 0.21 -9.30
C ALA A 117 -1.00 -0.83 -9.46
N LYS A 118 -1.34 -1.55 -8.38
CA LYS A 118 -2.44 -2.54 -8.38
C LYS A 118 -3.81 -1.91 -8.64
N GLU A 119 -4.09 -0.78 -8.05
CA GLU A 119 -5.34 -0.05 -8.27
C GLU A 119 -5.51 0.38 -9.73
N ARG A 120 -4.43 0.81 -10.41
CA ARG A 120 -4.44 1.14 -11.83
C ARG A 120 -4.70 -0.09 -12.71
N GLU A 121 -4.11 -1.25 -12.37
CA GLU A 121 -4.34 -2.51 -13.09
C GLU A 121 -5.80 -2.96 -12.95
N ILE A 122 -6.37 -2.89 -11.73
CA ILE A 122 -7.77 -3.22 -11.46
C ILE A 122 -8.71 -2.27 -12.21
N LEU A 123 -8.41 -0.96 -12.18
CA LEU A 123 -9.18 0.06 -12.89
C LEU A 123 -9.23 -0.25 -14.40
N ALA A 124 -8.10 -0.57 -15.00
CA ALA A 124 -8.03 -0.92 -16.42
C ALA A 124 -8.86 -2.18 -16.72
N ALA A 125 -8.69 -3.25 -15.93
CA ALA A 125 -9.45 -4.48 -16.09
C ALA A 125 -10.96 -4.30 -15.90
N ALA A 126 -11.37 -3.49 -14.92
CA ALA A 126 -12.78 -3.18 -14.67
C ALA A 126 -13.41 -2.37 -15.82
N SER A 127 -12.65 -1.43 -16.40
CA SER A 127 -13.09 -0.65 -17.57
C SER A 127 -13.35 -1.55 -18.78
N GLU A 128 -12.52 -2.56 -19.03
CA GLU A 128 -12.70 -3.49 -20.16
C GLU A 128 -14.00 -4.31 -20.06
N VAL A 129 -14.49 -4.56 -18.86
CA VAL A 129 -15.70 -5.34 -18.61
C VAL A 129 -16.92 -4.48 -18.25
N HIS A 130 -16.78 -3.15 -18.35
CA HIS A 130 -17.82 -2.16 -18.03
C HIS A 130 -18.30 -2.24 -16.56
N ASP A 131 -17.40 -2.53 -15.65
CA ASP A 131 -17.64 -2.49 -14.21
C ASP A 131 -17.34 -1.08 -13.66
N GLU A 132 -18.23 -0.15 -13.94
CA GLU A 132 -18.10 1.27 -13.59
C GLU A 132 -17.99 1.50 -12.08
N VAL A 133 -18.55 0.61 -11.26
CA VAL A 133 -18.49 0.74 -9.79
C VAL A 133 -17.08 0.45 -9.29
N THR A 134 -16.42 -0.60 -9.81
CA THR A 134 -15.02 -0.87 -9.47
C THR A 134 -14.10 0.22 -10.03
N VAL A 135 -14.36 0.74 -11.25
CA VAL A 135 -13.63 1.89 -11.81
C VAL A 135 -13.71 3.10 -10.89
N ALA A 136 -14.92 3.45 -10.42
CA ALA A 136 -15.13 4.58 -9.51
C ALA A 136 -14.41 4.36 -8.18
N LEU A 137 -14.51 3.17 -7.58
CA LEU A 137 -13.85 2.81 -6.33
C LEU A 137 -12.32 2.97 -6.43
N MET A 138 -11.70 2.43 -7.47
CA MET A 138 -10.26 2.56 -7.69
C MET A 138 -9.85 4.01 -7.98
N SER A 139 -10.67 4.77 -8.70
CA SER A 139 -10.43 6.19 -8.97
C SER A 139 -10.42 7.03 -7.69
N ASP A 140 -11.31 6.75 -6.73
CA ASP A 140 -11.35 7.45 -5.45
C ASP A 140 -10.13 7.10 -4.58
N TYR A 141 -9.67 5.85 -4.60
CA TYR A 141 -8.45 5.44 -3.91
C TYR A 141 -7.22 6.13 -4.50
N LEU A 142 -7.05 6.08 -5.81
CA LEU A 142 -5.96 6.76 -6.52
C LEU A 142 -5.93 8.26 -6.22
N LYS A 143 -7.08 8.94 -6.26
CA LYS A 143 -7.19 10.36 -5.94
C LYS A 143 -6.68 10.71 -4.55
N SER A 144 -7.02 9.90 -3.54
CA SER A 144 -6.59 10.13 -2.15
C SER A 144 -5.10 9.83 -1.98
N GLN A 145 -4.62 8.71 -2.51
CA GLN A 145 -3.24 8.24 -2.36
C GLN A 145 -2.23 9.08 -3.15
N GLU A 146 -2.57 9.54 -4.36
CA GLU A 146 -1.69 10.46 -5.12
C GLU A 146 -1.49 11.78 -4.38
N LYS A 147 -2.53 12.31 -3.73
CA LYS A 147 -2.41 13.48 -2.85
C LYS A 147 -1.50 13.19 -1.65
N GLU A 148 -1.62 11.99 -1.06
CA GLU A 148 -0.78 11.57 0.05
C GLU A 148 0.69 11.46 -0.36
N VAL A 149 0.99 10.84 -1.50
CA VAL A 149 2.33 10.78 -2.08
C VAL A 149 2.90 12.19 -2.27
N TRP A 150 2.12 13.11 -2.85
CA TRP A 150 2.56 14.50 -3.00
C TRP A 150 2.93 15.13 -1.65
N MET A 151 2.11 14.96 -0.61
CA MET A 151 2.37 15.52 0.72
C MET A 151 3.63 14.91 1.36
N LEU A 152 3.81 13.59 1.26
CA LEU A 152 4.99 12.89 1.79
C LEU A 152 6.29 13.34 1.10
N VAL A 153 6.25 13.51 -0.22
CA VAL A 153 7.39 14.06 -1.00
C VAL A 153 7.68 15.50 -0.61
N ALA A 154 6.65 16.34 -0.47
CA ALA A 154 6.82 17.74 -0.08
C ALA A 154 7.47 17.91 1.31
N VAL A 155 7.16 17.03 2.26
CA VAL A 155 7.81 17.01 3.58
C VAL A 155 9.28 16.61 3.47
N SER A 156 9.64 15.77 2.50
CA SER A 156 11.03 15.35 2.26
C SER A 156 11.90 16.45 1.65
N ALA A 157 11.31 17.40 0.93
CA ALA A 157 12.02 18.49 0.25
C ALA A 157 12.56 19.58 1.19
N ARG A 158 12.33 19.51 2.50
CA ARG A 158 12.85 20.47 3.49
C ARG A 158 14.26 20.07 3.92
N HIS A 159 15.21 20.75 3.45
CA HIS A 159 16.54 21.16 3.89
C HIS A 159 17.55 21.01 2.74
N GLY A 160 17.99 22.15 2.21
CA GLY A 160 18.98 22.21 1.15
C GLY A 160 20.26 21.44 1.50
N LYS A 161 20.80 20.75 0.51
CA LYS A 161 22.14 20.16 0.42
C LYS A 161 22.40 18.79 1.08
N HIS A 162 21.43 17.92 1.23
CA HIS A 162 21.66 16.49 1.09
C HIS A 162 20.42 15.93 0.40
N GLU A 163 20.59 15.39 -0.78
CA GLU A 163 19.58 14.64 -1.51
C GLU A 163 19.23 13.43 -0.66
N ASP A 164 18.15 13.57 0.12
CA ASP A 164 17.50 12.46 0.81
C ASP A 164 16.75 11.65 -0.25
N GLU A 165 17.48 11.05 -1.17
CA GLU A 165 16.91 10.05 -2.07
C GLU A 165 16.45 8.86 -1.23
N CYS A 166 15.14 8.80 -1.06
CA CYS A 166 14.46 7.55 -0.87
C CYS A 166 14.70 6.80 -2.18
N SER A 167 15.77 5.97 -2.22
CA SER A 167 16.13 5.31 -3.47
C SER A 167 14.96 4.42 -3.86
N THR A 168 14.42 4.62 -5.06
CA THR A 168 13.42 3.74 -5.67
C THR A 168 13.91 2.28 -5.70
N GLN A 169 15.21 2.08 -5.57
CA GLN A 169 15.88 0.79 -5.46
C GLN A 169 15.50 0.00 -4.18
N CYS A 170 15.14 0.67 -3.08
CA CYS A 170 14.65 -0.02 -1.88
C CYS A 170 13.25 -0.61 -2.06
N CYS A 171 12.49 -0.15 -3.06
CA CYS A 171 11.15 -0.67 -3.36
C CYS A 171 11.17 -1.91 -4.27
N ASP A 172 12.28 -2.17 -4.97
CA ASP A 172 12.39 -3.23 -5.97
C ASP A 172 12.99 -4.54 -5.42
N THR A 173 13.47 -4.55 -4.17
CA THR A 173 14.01 -5.75 -3.53
C THR A 173 12.93 -6.50 -2.76
N LYS A 174 12.78 -7.80 -3.05
CA LYS A 174 11.94 -8.73 -2.26
C LYS A 174 12.37 -8.84 -0.78
N ASP A 175 13.39 -8.11 -0.39
CA ASP A 175 14.02 -8.12 0.92
C ASP A 175 14.12 -6.69 1.48
N SER A 176 12.94 -6.11 1.79
CA SER A 176 12.86 -4.80 2.44
C SER A 176 13.41 -4.79 3.89
N SER A 177 13.76 -5.97 4.44
CA SER A 177 14.37 -6.10 5.75
C SER A 177 15.85 -5.67 5.77
N GLN A 178 16.52 -5.59 4.61
CA GLN A 178 17.94 -5.25 4.53
C GLN A 178 18.25 -3.75 4.33
N CYS A 179 17.25 -2.93 4.03
CA CYS A 179 17.49 -1.49 3.79
C CYS A 179 17.67 -0.64 5.06
N CYS A 180 17.31 -1.15 6.24
CA CYS A 180 17.25 -0.33 7.47
C CYS A 180 18.21 -0.76 8.58
N ASP A 181 19.06 -1.77 8.39
CA ASP A 181 19.93 -2.35 9.46
C ASP A 181 21.33 -1.72 9.58
N THR A 182 21.62 -0.59 8.92
CA THR A 182 22.93 0.06 9.12
C THR A 182 22.87 1.04 10.28
N LYS A 183 23.51 0.68 11.39
CA LYS A 183 23.69 1.47 12.62
C LYS A 183 24.52 2.74 12.45
N ASP A 184 25.01 3.05 11.26
CA ASP A 184 25.76 4.25 10.94
C ASP A 184 25.29 4.84 9.60
N GLY A 185 24.73 6.05 9.68
CA GLY A 185 24.14 6.81 8.59
C GLY A 185 25.10 7.33 7.52
N SER A 186 26.22 6.65 7.24
CA SER A 186 27.23 7.13 6.31
C SER A 186 27.69 6.16 5.23
N GLN A 187 27.05 5.00 5.05
CA GLN A 187 27.57 4.02 4.08
C GLN A 187 26.50 3.19 3.35
N CYS A 188 25.50 3.82 2.76
CA CYS A 188 24.57 3.12 1.88
C CYS A 188 24.76 3.35 0.37
N CYS A 189 25.71 4.16 -0.09
CA CYS A 189 25.85 4.45 -1.53
C CYS A 189 27.28 4.69 -2.04
N GLU A 190 28.31 4.04 -1.50
CA GLU A 190 29.64 4.05 -2.14
C GLU A 190 30.25 2.65 -2.18
N SER A 191 29.78 1.85 -3.09
CA SER A 191 30.64 0.87 -3.81
C SER A 191 29.83 0.24 -4.93
N GLN A 192 30.23 0.56 -6.15
CA GLN A 192 29.93 -0.22 -7.34
C GLN A 192 30.41 -1.67 -7.09
N HIS A 193 29.54 -2.63 -7.44
CA HIS A 193 29.77 -4.08 -7.47
C HIS A 193 29.56 -4.83 -6.15
N LYS A 194 28.48 -5.61 -6.18
CA LYS A 194 28.06 -6.71 -5.28
C LYS A 194 27.07 -6.31 -4.18
N CYS A 195 25.83 -6.23 -4.56
CA CYS A 195 24.73 -6.78 -3.78
C CYS A 195 23.96 -7.72 -4.71
N CYS A 196 24.22 -9.02 -4.56
CA CYS A 196 23.35 -10.09 -5.05
C CYS A 196 22.27 -10.32 -4.03
#